data_bc978ccead7cb1ec6b474bc7a80756a8
#
_entry.id   bc978ccead7cb1ec6b474bc7a80756a8
#
_cell.length_a   1.000
_cell.length_b   1.000
_cell.length_c   1.000
_cell.angle_alpha   90.00
_cell.angle_beta   90.00
_cell.angle_gamma   90.00
#
_symmetry.space_group_name_H-M   'P 1'
#
loop_
_entity.id
_entity.type
_entity.pdbx_description
1 polymer ?
#
loop_
_entity_poly.entity_id
_entity_poly.type
_entity_poly.pdbx_seq_one_letter_code
_entity_poly.pdbx_strand_id
1 'polypeptide(L)'
;MIKFALHACIQSSPGPRLPVSRASGPSTSRYPMSSSEKPPATVEQFLQHLTQEYDGLSNRLKVIARHVETHRDQLGLEGIQSLAEACGVQPSAVVRFAKHFGFSGFSEMQRLFREGLAQQIAPGRAYNLRLRDVIEAGSSSLQPQQIADEFIKGSIAGMQQLRQTLDSQALAQAVDLLANTQAIWIAGSRRAFPIAVYLDYALQHTDKRIGLFSALGSMHLGQIRSVREGDVMIVISFMPYAEETVQVAQQAVQRGARVIAITDSRMSRSHGRPR
;
A
#
# COMPACT_ATOMS: atom_id res chain seq x y z
N MET A 1 -8.10 -4.60 -12.72
CA MET A 1 -6.83 -4.10 -13.29
C MET A 1 -5.84 -3.91 -12.15
N ILE A 2 -4.70 -4.58 -12.22
CA ILE A 2 -3.74 -4.67 -11.12
C ILE A 2 -2.82 -3.45 -11.23
N LYS A 3 -2.82 -2.58 -10.22
CA LYS A 3 -1.81 -1.53 -10.06
C LYS A 3 -0.63 -2.15 -9.34
N PHE A 4 0.55 -2.09 -9.95
CA PHE A 4 1.79 -2.52 -9.30
C PHE A 4 2.40 -1.30 -8.60
N ALA A 5 2.46 -1.32 -7.28
CA ALA A 5 3.41 -0.52 -6.53
C ALA A 5 4.48 -1.48 -6.00
N LEU A 6 5.70 -1.37 -6.52
CA LEU A 6 6.83 -2.14 -6.03
C LEU A 6 7.40 -1.41 -4.81
N HIS A 7 7.40 -2.05 -3.66
CA HIS A 7 7.97 -1.48 -2.44
C HIS A 7 8.97 -2.46 -1.85
N ALA A 8 10.21 -2.03 -1.76
CA ALA A 8 11.21 -2.70 -0.94
C ALA A 8 11.16 -2.09 0.46
N CYS A 9 10.61 -2.82 1.43
CA CYS A 9 10.67 -2.43 2.83
C CYS A 9 11.93 -3.03 3.47
N ILE A 10 12.97 -2.22 3.61
CA ILE A 10 14.20 -2.62 4.32
C ILE A 10 13.97 -2.37 5.80
N GLN A 11 13.65 -3.43 6.56
CA GLN A 11 13.78 -3.37 8.01
C GLN A 11 15.21 -3.80 8.38
N SER A 12 16.03 -2.84 8.77
CA SER A 12 17.31 -3.11 9.45
C SER A 12 17.05 -3.69 10.83
N SER A 13 17.72 -4.79 11.17
CA SER A 13 17.74 -5.36 12.51
C SER A 13 18.23 -4.33 13.52
N PRO A 14 17.67 -4.27 14.74
CA PRO A 14 18.18 -3.36 15.77
C PRO A 14 19.55 -3.83 16.24
N GLY A 15 20.56 -2.96 16.11
CA GLY A 15 21.87 -3.14 16.69
C GLY A 15 21.83 -3.18 18.23
N PRO A 16 22.93 -3.59 18.90
CA PRO A 16 22.94 -3.84 20.34
C PRO A 16 22.61 -2.60 21.16
N ARG A 17 21.73 -2.77 22.15
CA ARG A 17 21.27 -1.71 23.06
C ARG A 17 22.40 -1.27 23.99
N LEU A 18 22.73 0.00 23.96
CA LEU A 18 23.49 0.65 25.03
C LEU A 18 22.56 1.00 26.22
N PRO A 19 23.06 1.03 27.45
CA PRO A 19 22.23 1.16 28.64
C PRO A 19 21.64 2.56 28.79
N VAL A 20 20.36 2.62 29.13
CA VAL A 20 19.60 3.86 29.37
C VAL A 20 19.92 4.39 30.76
N SER A 21 20.47 5.59 30.83
CA SER A 21 20.53 6.42 32.03
C SER A 21 19.14 7.00 32.33
N ARG A 22 18.67 6.79 33.58
CA ARG A 22 17.45 7.42 34.11
C ARG A 22 17.71 8.89 34.39
N ALA A 23 16.88 9.76 33.81
CA ALA A 23 16.70 11.12 34.27
C ALA A 23 15.21 11.43 34.35
N SER A 24 14.84 11.92 35.53
CA SER A 24 13.53 12.26 36.04
C SER A 24 13.00 13.61 35.53
N GLY A 25 11.66 13.72 35.41
CA GLY A 25 10.91 14.98 35.55
C GLY A 25 9.83 15.22 34.50
N PRO A 26 8.59 15.57 34.88
CA PRO A 26 7.50 15.81 33.98
C PRO A 26 7.59 17.23 33.41
N SER A 27 7.77 17.33 32.09
CA SER A 27 7.63 18.60 31.38
C SER A 27 6.42 18.51 30.46
N THR A 28 5.43 19.34 30.75
CA THR A 28 4.32 19.68 29.87
C THR A 28 4.89 20.34 28.60
N SER A 29 5.21 19.56 27.60
CA SER A 29 5.66 20.09 26.33
C SER A 29 4.47 20.22 25.38
N ARG A 30 4.09 21.48 25.14
CA ARG A 30 3.31 21.90 23.97
C ARG A 30 4.02 21.37 22.73
N TYR A 31 3.31 20.61 21.90
CA TYR A 31 3.80 20.19 20.59
C TYR A 31 4.24 21.41 19.78
N PRO A 32 5.46 21.47 19.26
CA PRO A 32 5.83 22.50 18.32
C PRO A 32 4.98 22.28 17.05
N MET A 33 4.19 23.28 16.71
CA MET A 33 3.61 23.39 15.37
C MET A 33 4.78 23.56 14.41
N SER A 34 5.11 22.53 13.65
CA SER A 34 6.00 22.64 12.50
C SER A 34 5.30 23.54 11.49
N SER A 35 5.78 24.78 11.43
CA SER A 35 5.30 25.83 10.56
C SER A 35 5.96 25.71 9.19
N SER A 36 5.15 25.86 8.14
CA SER A 36 5.49 26.25 6.77
C SER A 36 6.10 25.21 5.84
N GLU A 37 5.55 24.02 5.73
CA GLU A 37 5.63 23.35 4.45
C GLU A 37 4.36 23.68 3.64
N LYS A 38 4.58 24.09 2.38
CA LYS A 38 3.52 24.41 1.44
C LYS A 38 2.63 23.15 1.27
N PRO A 39 1.29 23.29 1.28
CA PRO A 39 0.43 22.13 1.16
C PRO A 39 0.77 21.34 -0.11
N PRO A 40 0.66 20.01 -0.08
CA PRO A 40 0.91 19.18 -1.26
C PRO A 40 0.07 19.65 -2.44
N ALA A 41 0.69 19.74 -3.62
CA ALA A 41 0.02 20.23 -4.83
C ALA A 41 -0.72 19.11 -5.58
N THR A 42 -0.37 17.82 -5.31
CA THR A 42 -1.02 16.66 -5.93
C THR A 42 -1.38 15.62 -4.88
N VAL A 43 -2.35 14.75 -5.19
CA VAL A 43 -2.75 13.63 -4.33
C VAL A 43 -1.57 12.68 -4.07
N GLU A 44 -0.71 12.47 -5.08
CA GLU A 44 0.48 11.62 -4.97
C GLU A 44 1.49 12.19 -3.97
N GLN A 45 1.76 13.50 -4.04
CA GLN A 45 2.64 14.18 -3.08
C GLN A 45 2.08 14.10 -1.66
N PHE A 46 0.77 14.31 -1.51
CA PHE A 46 0.10 14.17 -0.22
C PHE A 46 0.24 12.75 0.34
N LEU A 47 0.00 11.73 -0.46
CA LEU A 47 0.13 10.33 -0.03
C LEU A 47 1.57 9.95 0.29
N GLN A 48 2.57 10.50 -0.40
CA GLN A 48 3.98 10.34 -0.06
C GLN A 48 4.30 10.95 1.30
N HIS A 49 3.87 12.18 1.53
CA HIS A 49 4.04 12.88 2.81
C HIS A 49 3.32 12.15 3.97
N LEU A 50 2.08 11.70 3.71
CA LEU A 50 1.30 10.89 4.64
C LEU A 50 2.05 9.61 5.05
N THR A 51 2.69 8.94 4.09
CA THR A 51 3.47 7.72 4.34
C THR A 51 4.70 8.01 5.18
N GLN A 52 5.42 9.11 4.91
CA GLN A 52 6.62 9.51 5.65
C GLN A 52 6.31 9.84 7.12
N GLU A 53 5.20 10.51 7.36
CA GLU A 53 4.82 10.95 8.72
C GLU A 53 3.95 9.96 9.48
N TYR A 54 3.51 8.88 8.82
CA TYR A 54 2.53 7.94 9.38
C TYR A 54 2.91 7.41 10.77
N ASP A 55 4.16 7.04 10.98
CA ASP A 55 4.61 6.48 12.27
C ASP A 55 4.56 7.50 13.41
N GLY A 56 4.75 8.79 13.11
CA GLY A 56 4.66 9.90 14.06
C GLY A 56 3.23 10.32 14.43
N LEU A 57 2.22 9.90 13.66
CA LEU A 57 0.84 10.28 13.89
C LEU A 57 0.27 9.64 15.17
N SER A 58 -0.60 10.37 15.86
CA SER A 58 -1.39 9.82 16.95
C SER A 58 -2.35 8.71 16.44
N ASN A 59 -2.77 7.79 17.33
CA ASN A 59 -3.65 6.68 16.95
C ASN A 59 -4.93 7.14 16.24
N ARG A 60 -5.52 8.26 16.64
CA ARG A 60 -6.72 8.83 16.00
C ARG A 60 -6.42 9.35 14.58
N LEU A 61 -5.28 10.01 14.38
CA LEU A 61 -4.87 10.48 13.06
C LEU A 61 -4.46 9.32 12.15
N LYS A 62 -3.89 8.24 12.70
CA LYS A 62 -3.59 7.00 11.94
C LYS A 62 -4.85 6.32 11.38
N VAL A 63 -5.97 6.36 12.09
CA VAL A 63 -7.25 5.85 11.58
C VAL A 63 -7.72 6.67 10.38
N ILE A 64 -7.67 8.02 10.49
CA ILE A 64 -8.01 8.91 9.38
C ILE A 64 -7.06 8.68 8.19
N ALA A 65 -5.76 8.58 8.43
CA ALA A 65 -4.76 8.32 7.40
C ALA A 65 -5.07 7.06 6.58
N ARG A 66 -5.40 5.96 7.26
CA ARG A 66 -5.79 4.70 6.60
C ARG A 66 -7.07 4.84 5.78
N HIS A 67 -8.07 5.53 6.33
CA HIS A 67 -9.33 5.77 5.62
C HIS A 67 -9.08 6.59 4.35
N VAL A 68 -8.35 7.68 4.48
CA VAL A 68 -8.00 8.56 3.34
C VAL A 68 -7.25 7.80 2.25
N GLU A 69 -6.29 6.96 2.62
CA GLU A 69 -5.55 6.14 1.65
C GLU A 69 -6.45 5.11 0.96
N THR A 70 -7.28 4.42 1.75
CA THR A 70 -8.15 3.34 1.27
C THR A 70 -9.28 3.86 0.39
N HIS A 71 -9.86 5.02 0.75
CA HIS A 71 -11.02 5.62 0.09
C HIS A 71 -10.67 6.92 -0.65
N ARG A 72 -9.40 7.08 -1.05
CA ARG A 72 -8.90 8.28 -1.74
C ARG A 72 -9.77 8.75 -2.90
N ASP A 73 -10.46 7.81 -3.54
CA ASP A 73 -11.30 8.03 -4.70
C ASP A 73 -12.65 8.63 -4.35
N GLN A 74 -13.11 8.42 -3.11
CA GLN A 74 -14.38 8.91 -2.59
C GLN A 74 -14.21 10.19 -1.77
N LEU A 75 -12.99 10.43 -1.26
CA LEU A 75 -12.70 11.55 -0.37
C LEU A 75 -13.05 12.91 -0.97
N GLY A 76 -12.89 13.07 -2.30
CA GLY A 76 -13.30 14.28 -3.02
C GLY A 76 -14.79 14.58 -2.93
N LEU A 77 -15.63 13.59 -2.68
CA LEU A 77 -17.09 13.67 -2.62
C LEU A 77 -17.64 13.48 -1.20
N GLU A 78 -16.83 12.95 -0.27
CA GLU A 78 -17.24 12.61 1.08
C GLU A 78 -17.25 13.82 2.01
N GLY A 79 -18.38 14.03 2.72
CA GLY A 79 -18.47 15.11 3.70
C GLY A 79 -17.65 14.86 4.95
N ILE A 80 -17.23 15.94 5.66
CA ILE A 80 -16.43 15.82 6.90
C ILE A 80 -17.13 14.97 7.98
N GLN A 81 -18.45 15.01 8.06
CA GLN A 81 -19.22 14.22 9.03
C GLN A 81 -19.16 12.75 8.69
N SER A 82 -19.40 12.40 7.41
CA SER A 82 -19.34 11.03 6.92
C SER A 82 -17.95 10.42 7.13
N LEU A 83 -16.89 11.17 6.80
CA LEU A 83 -15.50 10.77 7.06
C LEU A 83 -15.22 10.56 8.55
N ALA A 84 -15.70 11.45 9.40
CA ALA A 84 -15.51 11.36 10.85
C ALA A 84 -16.23 10.14 11.43
N GLU A 85 -17.45 9.86 10.99
CA GLU A 85 -18.24 8.67 11.38
C GLU A 85 -17.56 7.38 10.92
N ALA A 86 -17.14 7.31 9.65
CA ALA A 86 -16.44 6.15 9.10
C ALA A 86 -15.13 5.84 9.84
N CYS A 87 -14.46 6.87 10.37
CA CYS A 87 -13.25 6.74 11.16
C CYS A 87 -13.49 6.56 12.66
N GLY A 88 -14.73 6.70 13.16
CA GLY A 88 -15.03 6.70 14.59
C GLY A 88 -14.37 7.85 15.35
N VAL A 89 -14.23 9.02 14.72
CA VAL A 89 -13.59 10.21 15.33
C VAL A 89 -14.51 11.43 15.28
N GLN A 90 -14.17 12.46 16.03
CA GLN A 90 -14.88 13.75 15.93
C GLN A 90 -14.44 14.54 14.68
N PRO A 91 -15.33 15.32 14.01
CA PRO A 91 -14.98 16.15 12.87
C PRO A 91 -13.77 17.08 13.10
N SER A 92 -13.59 17.55 14.33
CA SER A 92 -12.43 18.36 14.73
C SER A 92 -11.09 17.61 14.59
N ALA A 93 -11.08 16.28 14.68
CA ALA A 93 -9.88 15.48 14.46
C ALA A 93 -9.53 15.43 12.95
N VAL A 94 -10.54 15.40 12.07
CA VAL A 94 -10.36 15.48 10.62
C VAL A 94 -9.77 16.83 10.21
N VAL A 95 -10.26 17.93 10.82
CA VAL A 95 -9.69 19.27 10.58
C VAL A 95 -8.23 19.33 11.03
N ARG A 96 -7.91 18.78 12.22
CA ARG A 96 -6.52 18.72 12.71
C ARG A 96 -5.63 17.88 11.82
N PHE A 97 -6.15 16.77 11.28
CA PHE A 97 -5.46 15.94 10.32
C PHE A 97 -5.10 16.74 9.05
N ALA A 98 -6.06 17.45 8.44
CA ALA A 98 -5.81 18.29 7.29
C ALA A 98 -4.76 19.38 7.58
N LYS A 99 -4.86 20.05 8.73
CA LYS A 99 -3.90 21.08 9.13
C LYS A 99 -2.51 20.53 9.40
N HIS A 100 -2.38 19.31 9.89
CA HIS A 100 -1.09 18.64 10.12
C HIS A 100 -0.31 18.49 8.81
N PHE A 101 -0.99 18.28 7.70
CA PHE A 101 -0.40 18.17 6.36
C PHE A 101 -0.38 19.48 5.57
N GLY A 102 -0.46 20.63 6.26
CA GLY A 102 -0.28 21.96 5.67
C GLY A 102 -1.52 22.57 5.01
N PHE A 103 -2.67 21.89 5.05
CA PHE A 103 -3.92 22.46 4.54
C PHE A 103 -4.55 23.43 5.54
N SER A 104 -5.27 24.43 5.08
CA SER A 104 -6.03 25.35 5.93
C SER A 104 -7.17 24.64 6.70
N GLY A 105 -7.67 23.52 6.16
CA GLY A 105 -8.71 22.68 6.72
C GLY A 105 -9.13 21.56 5.80
N PHE A 106 -10.19 20.83 6.21
CA PHE A 106 -10.72 19.69 5.45
C PHE A 106 -11.14 20.07 4.02
N SER A 107 -11.79 21.21 3.83
CA SER A 107 -12.28 21.63 2.51
C SER A 107 -11.17 21.82 1.48
N GLU A 108 -9.99 22.31 1.91
CA GLU A 108 -8.84 22.44 1.01
C GLU A 108 -8.23 21.07 0.69
N MET A 109 -8.08 20.21 1.68
CA MET A 109 -7.67 18.82 1.45
C MET A 109 -8.65 18.10 0.52
N GLN A 110 -9.95 18.23 0.75
CA GLN A 110 -11.00 17.65 -0.09
C GLN A 110 -10.91 18.16 -1.54
N ARG A 111 -10.64 19.48 -1.72
CA ARG A 111 -10.48 20.08 -3.06
C ARG A 111 -9.33 19.42 -3.82
N LEU A 112 -8.18 19.17 -3.16
CA LEU A 112 -7.06 18.45 -3.76
C LEU A 112 -7.49 17.08 -4.31
N PHE A 113 -8.26 16.32 -3.53
CA PHE A 113 -8.77 15.02 -3.97
C PHE A 113 -9.83 15.13 -5.06
N ARG A 114 -10.66 16.18 -5.04
CA ARG A 114 -11.65 16.45 -6.09
C ARG A 114 -10.98 16.83 -7.42
N GLU A 115 -9.97 17.67 -7.38
CA GLU A 115 -9.18 18.07 -8.55
C GLU A 115 -8.35 16.86 -9.06
N GLY A 116 -7.76 16.07 -8.17
CA GLY A 116 -7.09 14.81 -8.49
C GLY A 116 -8.06 13.80 -9.12
N LEU A 117 -9.29 13.71 -8.63
CA LEU A 117 -10.34 12.88 -9.23
C LEU A 117 -10.71 13.38 -10.64
N ALA A 118 -10.87 14.71 -10.83
CA ALA A 118 -11.15 15.30 -12.13
C ALA A 118 -10.02 15.07 -13.15
N GLN A 119 -8.75 15.15 -12.71
CA GLN A 119 -7.59 14.79 -13.55
C GLN A 119 -7.46 13.29 -13.77
N GLN A 120 -7.91 12.46 -12.84
CA GLN A 120 -7.91 10.99 -12.92
C GLN A 120 -9.15 10.43 -13.64
N ILE A 121 -10.09 11.23 -14.08
CA ILE A 121 -11.09 10.86 -15.11
C ILE A 121 -10.40 10.67 -16.48
N ALA A 122 -9.08 10.53 -16.50
CA ALA A 122 -8.34 9.92 -17.59
C ALA A 122 -8.90 8.53 -17.91
N PRO A 123 -8.79 8.06 -19.16
CA PRO A 123 -9.61 6.97 -19.77
C PRO A 123 -9.70 5.66 -18.99
N GLY A 124 -8.68 5.32 -18.18
CA GLY A 124 -8.64 4.02 -17.50
C GLY A 124 -9.52 3.89 -16.25
N ARG A 125 -9.94 4.98 -15.63
CA ARG A 125 -10.77 4.94 -14.42
C ARG A 125 -12.25 5.10 -14.74
N ALA A 126 -12.56 5.90 -15.74
CA ALA A 126 -13.87 5.91 -16.36
C ALA A 126 -14.29 4.53 -16.86
N TYR A 127 -13.31 3.65 -17.13
CA TYR A 127 -13.55 2.25 -17.46
C TYR A 127 -14.09 1.43 -16.29
N ASN A 128 -13.47 1.45 -15.10
CA ASN A 128 -13.95 0.65 -13.96
C ASN A 128 -15.32 1.11 -13.46
N LEU A 129 -15.58 2.42 -13.51
CA LEU A 129 -16.89 2.99 -13.18
C LEU A 129 -17.92 2.59 -14.27
N ARG A 130 -17.60 2.74 -15.54
CA ARG A 130 -18.49 2.34 -16.65
C ARG A 130 -18.73 0.84 -16.69
N LEU A 131 -17.71 0.02 -16.44
CA LEU A 131 -17.88 -1.43 -16.37
C LEU A 131 -18.79 -1.83 -15.20
N ARG A 132 -18.64 -1.16 -14.07
CA ARG A 132 -19.49 -1.36 -12.90
C ARG A 132 -20.93 -0.92 -13.18
N ASP A 133 -21.10 0.27 -13.76
CA ASP A 133 -22.40 0.78 -14.18
C ASP A 133 -23.09 -0.14 -15.21
N VAL A 134 -22.32 -0.70 -16.15
CA VAL A 134 -22.82 -1.66 -17.14
C VAL A 134 -23.19 -2.99 -16.50
N ILE A 135 -22.40 -3.50 -15.55
CA ILE A 135 -22.70 -4.73 -14.82
C ILE A 135 -23.91 -4.52 -13.87
N GLU A 136 -23.95 -3.39 -13.16
CA GLU A 136 -25.03 -3.05 -12.21
C GLU A 136 -26.33 -2.67 -12.92
N ALA A 137 -26.28 -2.03 -14.08
CA ALA A 137 -27.46 -1.69 -14.89
C ALA A 137 -28.10 -2.89 -15.61
N GLY A 138 -27.53 -4.08 -15.50
CA GLY A 138 -28.06 -5.29 -16.15
C GLY A 138 -28.16 -5.17 -17.69
N SER A 139 -27.43 -4.23 -18.28
CA SER A 139 -27.51 -3.95 -19.71
C SER A 139 -26.77 -5.03 -20.49
N SER A 140 -27.49 -6.03 -20.91
CA SER A 140 -27.04 -7.08 -21.85
C SER A 140 -26.72 -6.56 -23.28
N SER A 141 -26.41 -5.28 -23.44
CA SER A 141 -26.30 -4.65 -24.76
C SER A 141 -24.88 -4.41 -25.26
N LEU A 142 -23.84 -4.60 -24.45
CA LEU A 142 -22.47 -4.47 -24.96
C LEU A 142 -22.06 -5.70 -25.75
N GLN A 143 -21.63 -5.46 -26.99
CA GLN A 143 -21.02 -6.52 -27.79
C GLN A 143 -19.71 -7.00 -27.16
N PRO A 144 -19.38 -8.32 -27.23
CA PRO A 144 -18.14 -8.86 -26.66
C PRO A 144 -16.88 -8.11 -27.09
N GLN A 145 -16.86 -7.62 -28.32
CA GLN A 145 -15.75 -6.84 -28.86
C GLN A 145 -15.58 -5.49 -28.17
N GLN A 146 -16.67 -4.83 -27.81
CA GLN A 146 -16.63 -3.55 -27.05
C GLN A 146 -16.08 -3.76 -25.64
N ILE A 147 -16.46 -4.86 -24.99
CA ILE A 147 -15.94 -5.26 -23.68
C ILE A 147 -14.42 -5.49 -23.80
N ALA A 148 -13.97 -6.24 -24.81
CA ALA A 148 -12.54 -6.50 -25.01
C ALA A 148 -11.75 -5.21 -25.26
N ASP A 149 -12.24 -4.31 -26.10
CA ASP A 149 -11.62 -3.02 -26.39
C ASP A 149 -11.50 -2.14 -25.11
N GLU A 150 -12.52 -2.10 -24.30
CA GLU A 150 -12.47 -1.38 -23.03
C GLU A 150 -11.45 -2.01 -22.06
N PHE A 151 -11.30 -3.33 -21.99
CA PHE A 151 -10.25 -3.99 -21.20
C PHE A 151 -8.85 -3.61 -21.69
N ILE A 152 -8.63 -3.59 -23.01
CA ILE A 152 -7.35 -3.22 -23.61
C ILE A 152 -7.04 -1.75 -23.30
N LYS A 153 -7.96 -0.83 -23.52
CA LYS A 153 -7.79 0.59 -23.18
C LYS A 153 -7.46 0.80 -21.69
N GLY A 154 -8.18 0.11 -20.83
CA GLY A 154 -7.93 0.15 -19.38
C GLY A 154 -6.52 -0.38 -19.02
N SER A 155 -6.06 -1.42 -19.67
CA SER A 155 -4.72 -1.99 -19.46
C SER A 155 -3.63 -1.02 -19.92
N ILE A 156 -3.78 -0.40 -21.08
CA ILE A 156 -2.86 0.62 -21.62
C ILE A 156 -2.76 1.81 -20.64
N ALA A 157 -3.89 2.34 -20.19
CA ALA A 157 -3.91 3.44 -19.24
C ALA A 157 -3.25 3.07 -17.90
N GLY A 158 -3.46 1.84 -17.43
CA GLY A 158 -2.79 1.35 -16.22
C GLY A 158 -1.28 1.24 -16.34
N MET A 159 -0.78 0.77 -17.49
CA MET A 159 0.66 0.70 -17.76
C MET A 159 1.28 2.11 -17.87
N GLN A 160 0.60 3.04 -18.53
CA GLN A 160 1.04 4.43 -18.62
C GLN A 160 1.14 5.09 -17.23
N GLN A 161 0.14 4.84 -16.37
CA GLN A 161 0.16 5.33 -15.00
C GLN A 161 1.30 4.69 -14.19
N LEU A 162 1.50 3.37 -14.32
CA LEU A 162 2.61 2.68 -13.64
C LEU A 162 3.96 3.31 -14.03
N ARG A 163 4.18 3.57 -15.33
CA ARG A 163 5.41 4.23 -15.81
C ARG A 163 5.66 5.58 -15.15
N GLN A 164 4.60 6.34 -14.85
CA GLN A 164 4.71 7.67 -14.22
C GLN A 164 4.90 7.61 -12.70
N THR A 165 4.37 6.56 -12.06
CA THR A 165 4.33 6.44 -10.60
C THR A 165 5.31 5.42 -10.03
N LEU A 166 6.07 4.73 -10.88
CA LEU A 166 7.04 3.72 -10.47
C LEU A 166 8.17 4.39 -9.68
N ASP A 167 8.36 3.94 -8.46
CA ASP A 167 9.47 4.36 -7.61
C ASP A 167 10.76 3.66 -8.06
N SER A 168 11.59 4.39 -8.81
CA SER A 168 12.83 3.86 -9.38
C SER A 168 13.83 3.43 -8.32
N GLN A 169 13.85 4.10 -7.16
CA GLN A 169 14.74 3.77 -6.06
C GLN A 169 14.31 2.47 -5.39
N ALA A 170 13.01 2.34 -5.10
CA ALA A 170 12.47 1.11 -4.52
C ALA A 170 12.64 -0.09 -5.48
N LEU A 171 12.49 0.13 -6.80
CA LEU A 171 12.75 -0.91 -7.79
C LEU A 171 14.21 -1.34 -7.80
N ALA A 172 15.15 -0.39 -7.82
CA ALA A 172 16.58 -0.69 -7.77
C ALA A 172 16.95 -1.49 -6.51
N GLN A 173 16.46 -1.06 -5.35
CA GLN A 173 16.66 -1.78 -4.08
C GLN A 173 16.10 -3.21 -4.11
N ALA A 174 14.91 -3.40 -4.70
CA ALA A 174 14.32 -4.73 -4.84
C ALA A 174 15.18 -5.63 -5.74
N VAL A 175 15.68 -5.09 -6.86
CA VAL A 175 16.58 -5.81 -7.77
C VAL A 175 17.87 -6.21 -7.05
N ASP A 176 18.49 -5.28 -6.30
CA ASP A 176 19.71 -5.55 -5.55
C ASP A 176 19.49 -6.64 -4.48
N LEU A 177 18.37 -6.61 -3.77
CA LEU A 177 18.01 -7.64 -2.80
C LEU A 177 17.88 -9.01 -3.48
N LEU A 178 17.18 -9.08 -4.61
CA LEU A 178 16.99 -10.32 -5.36
C LEU A 178 18.29 -10.83 -5.97
N ALA A 179 19.14 -9.94 -6.44
CA ALA A 179 20.43 -10.30 -7.03
C ALA A 179 21.38 -10.92 -6.00
N ASN A 180 21.40 -10.40 -4.77
CA ASN A 180 22.37 -10.76 -3.74
C ASN A 180 21.91 -11.87 -2.76
N THR A 181 20.64 -12.31 -2.83
CA THR A 181 20.16 -13.40 -1.98
C THR A 181 20.46 -14.78 -2.56
N GLN A 182 20.54 -15.79 -1.70
CA GLN A 182 20.66 -17.21 -2.09
C GLN A 182 19.29 -17.91 -2.20
N ALA A 183 18.27 -17.38 -1.53
CA ALA A 183 16.93 -17.94 -1.58
C ALA A 183 15.86 -16.87 -1.72
N ILE A 184 14.91 -17.11 -2.60
CA ILE A 184 13.75 -16.27 -2.84
C ILE A 184 12.49 -17.05 -2.52
N TRP A 185 11.69 -16.52 -1.63
CA TRP A 185 10.39 -17.05 -1.26
C TRP A 185 9.30 -16.19 -1.87
N ILE A 186 8.23 -16.80 -2.36
CA ILE A 186 7.13 -16.09 -3.00
C ILE A 186 5.85 -16.45 -2.29
N ALA A 187 5.10 -15.43 -1.85
CA ALA A 187 3.82 -15.60 -1.19
C ALA A 187 2.75 -14.73 -1.85
N GLY A 188 1.65 -15.35 -2.24
CA GLY A 188 0.47 -14.68 -2.77
C GLY A 188 -0.70 -15.64 -2.71
N SER A 189 -1.83 -15.18 -2.14
CA SER A 189 -3.01 -16.02 -1.96
C SER A 189 -4.17 -15.53 -2.81
N ARG A 190 -5.18 -16.41 -3.00
CA ARG A 190 -6.42 -16.08 -3.71
C ARG A 190 -6.13 -15.57 -5.12
N ARG A 191 -6.61 -14.35 -5.47
CA ARG A 191 -6.41 -13.74 -6.80
C ARG A 191 -4.94 -13.37 -7.10
N ALA A 192 -4.09 -13.25 -6.09
CA ALA A 192 -2.66 -13.02 -6.27
C ALA A 192 -1.88 -14.32 -6.52
N PHE A 193 -2.45 -15.48 -6.23
CA PHE A 193 -1.79 -16.76 -6.37
C PHE A 193 -1.31 -17.06 -7.82
N PRO A 194 -2.12 -16.83 -8.88
CA PRO A 194 -1.64 -17.04 -10.25
C PRO A 194 -0.40 -16.22 -10.60
N ILE A 195 -0.31 -14.98 -10.06
CA ILE A 195 0.86 -14.11 -10.26
C ILE A 195 2.07 -14.68 -9.53
N ALA A 196 1.87 -15.18 -8.30
CA ALA A 196 2.92 -15.81 -7.50
C ALA A 196 3.47 -17.07 -8.20
N VAL A 197 2.60 -17.91 -8.76
CA VAL A 197 2.99 -19.12 -9.52
C VAL A 197 3.77 -18.75 -10.78
N TYR A 198 3.32 -17.74 -11.53
CA TYR A 198 4.03 -17.29 -12.72
C TYR A 198 5.42 -16.72 -12.37
N LEU A 199 5.53 -15.97 -11.29
CA LEU A 199 6.80 -15.43 -10.83
C LEU A 199 7.74 -16.53 -10.33
N ASP A 200 7.22 -17.54 -9.62
CA ASP A 200 7.96 -18.74 -9.24
C ASP A 200 8.55 -19.42 -10.48
N TYR A 201 7.74 -19.71 -11.49
CA TYR A 201 8.19 -20.28 -12.75
C TYR A 201 9.28 -19.43 -13.42
N ALA A 202 9.09 -18.10 -13.50
CA ALA A 202 10.04 -17.22 -14.16
C ALA A 202 11.38 -17.16 -13.42
N LEU A 203 11.39 -17.21 -12.10
CA LEU A 203 12.61 -17.16 -11.28
C LEU A 203 13.35 -18.50 -11.21
N GLN A 204 12.72 -19.61 -11.56
CA GLN A 204 13.40 -20.93 -11.64
C GLN A 204 14.48 -20.98 -12.72
N HIS A 205 14.52 -20.01 -13.63
CA HIS A 205 15.63 -19.87 -14.59
C HIS A 205 16.89 -19.21 -13.98
N THR A 206 16.87 -18.91 -12.69
CA THR A 206 18.03 -18.38 -11.95
C THR A 206 18.68 -19.48 -11.11
N ASP A 207 19.97 -19.31 -10.80
CA ASP A 207 20.71 -20.27 -9.93
C ASP A 207 20.36 -20.15 -8.45
N LYS A 208 19.18 -19.63 -8.11
CA LYS A 208 18.74 -19.37 -6.75
C LYS A 208 17.75 -20.45 -6.28
N ARG A 209 17.70 -20.65 -4.98
CA ARG A 209 16.65 -21.49 -4.40
C ARG A 209 15.34 -20.73 -4.40
N ILE A 210 14.36 -21.19 -5.16
CA ILE A 210 13.03 -20.57 -5.24
C ILE A 210 12.04 -21.43 -4.46
N GLY A 211 11.22 -20.79 -3.64
CA GLY A 211 10.16 -21.45 -2.88
C GLY A 211 8.84 -20.71 -2.95
N LEU A 212 7.78 -21.42 -3.33
CA LEU A 212 6.42 -20.88 -3.40
C LEU A 212 5.61 -21.27 -2.16
N PHE A 213 5.01 -20.31 -1.50
CA PHE A 213 4.01 -20.55 -0.45
C PHE A 213 2.65 -20.86 -1.11
N SER A 214 2.38 -22.15 -1.28
CA SER A 214 1.19 -22.62 -1.99
C SER A 214 -0.09 -22.59 -1.16
N ALA A 215 0.03 -22.47 0.16
CA ALA A 215 -1.06 -22.57 1.14
C ALA A 215 -1.91 -23.86 1.03
N LEU A 216 -1.44 -24.87 0.29
CA LEU A 216 -2.11 -26.17 0.18
C LEU A 216 -2.23 -26.80 1.58
N GLY A 217 -3.43 -27.27 1.91
CA GLY A 217 -3.71 -27.86 3.20
C GLY A 217 -3.48 -26.94 4.40
N SER A 218 -3.54 -25.61 4.22
CA SER A 218 -3.22 -24.61 5.25
C SER A 218 -1.78 -24.70 5.80
N MET A 219 -0.85 -25.32 5.04
CA MET A 219 0.53 -25.57 5.49
C MET A 219 1.47 -24.36 5.42
N HIS A 220 0.97 -23.19 5.08
CA HIS A 220 1.78 -21.96 5.01
C HIS A 220 2.56 -21.67 6.31
N LEU A 221 1.96 -21.94 7.48
CA LEU A 221 2.63 -21.81 8.78
C LEU A 221 3.74 -22.87 8.99
N GLY A 222 3.66 -24.01 8.32
CA GLY A 222 4.73 -25.01 8.32
C GLY A 222 5.87 -24.62 7.37
N GLN A 223 5.54 -24.13 6.19
CA GLN A 223 6.51 -23.71 5.17
C GLN A 223 7.41 -22.55 5.64
N ILE A 224 6.86 -21.64 6.46
CA ILE A 224 7.64 -20.49 6.98
C ILE A 224 8.89 -20.91 7.76
N ARG A 225 8.93 -22.12 8.30
CA ARG A 225 10.10 -22.65 9.02
C ARG A 225 11.33 -22.80 8.12
N SER A 226 11.14 -22.90 6.81
CA SER A 226 12.22 -23.00 5.84
C SER A 226 12.86 -21.64 5.52
N VAL A 227 12.19 -20.54 5.84
CA VAL A 227 12.70 -19.16 5.65
C VAL A 227 13.78 -18.90 6.71
N ARG A 228 14.90 -18.37 6.27
CA ARG A 228 16.08 -18.08 7.11
C ARG A 228 16.43 -16.60 7.06
N GLU A 229 17.26 -16.19 8.00
CA GLU A 229 17.88 -14.87 7.98
C GLU A 229 18.67 -14.65 6.69
N GLY A 230 18.51 -13.47 6.08
CA GLY A 230 19.13 -13.11 4.80
C GLY A 230 18.38 -13.56 3.55
N ASP A 231 17.37 -14.42 3.67
CA ASP A 231 16.48 -14.75 2.55
C ASP A 231 15.65 -13.53 2.15
N VAL A 232 15.17 -13.54 0.92
CA VAL A 232 14.21 -12.51 0.40
C VAL A 232 12.86 -13.16 0.19
N MET A 233 11.81 -12.50 0.65
CA MET A 233 10.43 -12.91 0.39
C MET A 233 9.70 -11.88 -0.45
N ILE A 234 9.18 -12.29 -1.60
CA ILE A 234 8.26 -11.50 -2.42
C ILE A 234 6.85 -11.79 -1.96
N VAL A 235 6.14 -10.77 -1.53
CA VAL A 235 4.75 -10.85 -1.07
C VAL A 235 3.85 -10.12 -2.05
N ILE A 236 2.84 -10.81 -2.58
CA ILE A 236 1.89 -10.26 -3.54
C ILE A 236 0.51 -10.21 -2.90
N SER A 237 -0.01 -9.02 -2.66
CA SER A 237 -1.32 -8.86 -2.04
C SER A 237 -1.98 -7.53 -2.44
N PHE A 238 -3.26 -7.59 -2.75
CA PHE A 238 -4.09 -6.46 -3.16
C PHE A 238 -5.36 -6.40 -2.32
N MET A 239 -5.94 -5.22 -2.17
CA MET A 239 -7.15 -5.04 -1.38
C MET A 239 -8.36 -5.83 -1.96
N PRO A 240 -9.13 -6.55 -1.13
CA PRO A 240 -8.92 -6.85 0.28
C PRO A 240 -7.75 -7.82 0.48
N TYR A 241 -6.83 -7.44 1.39
CA TYR A 241 -5.60 -8.21 1.63
C TYR A 241 -5.91 -9.57 2.26
N ALA A 242 -5.33 -10.62 1.70
CA ALA A 242 -5.44 -11.96 2.25
C ALA A 242 -4.67 -12.06 3.56
N GLU A 243 -5.35 -12.39 4.65
CA GLU A 243 -4.77 -12.41 5.99
C GLU A 243 -3.63 -13.43 6.10
N GLU A 244 -3.77 -14.57 5.45
CA GLU A 244 -2.74 -15.60 5.35
C GLU A 244 -1.44 -15.08 4.71
N THR A 245 -1.54 -14.22 3.69
CA THR A 245 -0.37 -13.60 3.05
C THR A 245 0.30 -12.59 3.98
N VAL A 246 -0.50 -11.81 4.71
CA VAL A 246 0.01 -10.84 5.70
C VAL A 246 0.72 -11.55 6.84
N GLN A 247 0.17 -12.64 7.37
CA GLN A 247 0.78 -13.44 8.42
C GLN A 247 2.13 -14.04 7.99
N VAL A 248 2.20 -14.58 6.77
CA VAL A 248 3.45 -15.10 6.21
C VAL A 248 4.50 -14.01 6.10
N ALA A 249 4.15 -12.81 5.61
CA ALA A 249 5.06 -11.68 5.53
C ALA A 249 5.62 -11.27 6.90
N GLN A 250 4.75 -11.16 7.92
CA GLN A 250 5.14 -10.82 9.28
C GLN A 250 6.09 -11.85 9.89
N GLN A 251 5.80 -13.13 9.71
CA GLN A 251 6.65 -14.20 10.21
C GLN A 251 8.00 -14.26 9.48
N ALA A 252 8.03 -13.97 8.17
CA ALA A 252 9.28 -13.87 7.43
C ALA A 252 10.20 -12.78 7.99
N VAL A 253 9.64 -11.59 8.27
CA VAL A 253 10.39 -10.49 8.92
C VAL A 253 10.92 -10.90 10.30
N GLN A 254 10.09 -11.56 11.13
CA GLN A 254 10.50 -12.06 12.45
C GLN A 254 11.65 -13.06 12.38
N ARG A 255 11.78 -13.78 11.26
CA ARG A 255 12.86 -14.73 11.00
C ARG A 255 14.09 -14.10 10.33
N GLY A 256 14.13 -12.78 10.16
CA GLY A 256 15.25 -12.06 9.58
C GLY A 256 15.27 -12.03 8.04
N ALA A 257 14.20 -12.47 7.39
CA ALA A 257 14.08 -12.32 5.94
C ALA A 257 13.73 -10.88 5.56
N ARG A 258 14.19 -10.44 4.39
CA ARG A 258 13.81 -9.16 3.80
C ARG A 258 12.57 -9.33 2.94
N VAL A 259 11.62 -8.41 3.05
CA VAL A 259 10.34 -8.50 2.35
C VAL A 259 10.25 -7.46 1.24
N ILE A 260 9.93 -7.91 0.03
CA ILE A 260 9.55 -7.09 -1.11
C ILE A 260 8.05 -7.24 -1.31
N ALA A 261 7.29 -6.14 -1.21
CA ALA A 261 5.84 -6.17 -1.38
C ALA A 261 5.44 -5.67 -2.76
N ILE A 262 4.64 -6.47 -3.49
CA ILE A 262 3.91 -6.06 -4.69
C ILE A 262 2.46 -5.85 -4.27
N THR A 263 2.04 -4.58 -4.19
CA THR A 263 0.75 -4.20 -3.60
C THR A 263 0.18 -2.96 -4.27
N ASP A 264 -1.10 -2.70 -4.04
CA ASP A 264 -1.83 -1.52 -4.52
C ASP A 264 -1.75 -0.32 -3.57
N SER A 265 -1.19 -0.49 -2.36
CA SER A 265 -1.07 0.57 -1.36
C SER A 265 0.24 0.48 -0.58
N ARG A 266 0.83 1.64 -0.28
CA ARG A 266 2.03 1.77 0.56
C ARG A 266 1.77 1.48 2.04
N MET A 267 0.53 1.65 2.51
CA MET A 267 0.10 1.40 3.89
C MET A 267 -0.59 0.05 4.07
N SER A 268 -0.33 -0.91 3.18
CA SER A 268 -0.90 -2.24 3.31
C SER A 268 -0.48 -2.90 4.63
N ARG A 269 -1.33 -3.79 5.16
CA ARG A 269 -1.05 -4.53 6.42
C ARG A 269 0.21 -5.41 6.36
N SER A 270 0.80 -5.60 5.17
CA SER A 270 2.10 -6.25 5.02
C SER A 270 3.24 -5.51 5.73
N HIS A 271 3.03 -4.24 6.11
CA HIS A 271 3.92 -3.39 6.90
C HIS A 271 3.53 -3.32 8.39
N GLY A 272 2.46 -4.01 8.81
CA GLY A 272 1.89 -3.85 10.15
C GLY A 272 2.67 -4.62 11.22
N ARG A 273 3.05 -3.92 12.32
CA ARG A 273 3.39 -4.55 13.59
C ARG A 273 2.19 -5.34 14.13
N PRO A 274 2.38 -6.50 14.77
CA PRO A 274 1.32 -7.15 15.53
C PRO A 274 0.83 -6.21 16.64
N ARG A 275 -0.47 -6.24 16.91
CA ARG A 275 -1.07 -5.60 18.10
C ARG A 275 -0.55 -6.27 19.37
#